data_bda49ca36938ebe74c51c77c603c2a74
#
_entry.id   bda49ca36938ebe74c51c77c603c2a74
#
_cell.length_a   1.000
_cell.length_b   1.000
_cell.length_c   1.000
_cell.angle_alpha   90.00
_cell.angle_beta   90.00
_cell.angle_gamma   90.00
#
_symmetry.space_group_name_H-M   'P 1'
#
loop_
_entity.id
_entity.type
_entity.pdbx_description
1 polymer ?
#
loop_
_entity_poly.entity_id
_entity_poly.type
_entity_poly.pdbx_seq_one_letter_code
_entity_poly.pdbx_strand_id
1 'polypeptide(L)'
;MQTTPRPPSATVQAVRPGHAVSTVQQLPYFIGVSGQTVGAQGLSMHLVVIPPGARAAPHIHVGYETAIYVLQGRVETRYGDGLTQSVVSEAGDFLFVPPDVPHEAINLSA
;
A
#
# COMPACT_ATOMS: atom_id res chain seq x y z
N MET A 1 -16.78 26.44 14.44
CA MET A 1 -16.07 25.30 13.97
C MET A 1 -17.00 24.11 13.79
N GLN A 2 -16.85 23.47 12.76
CA GLN A 2 -17.64 22.32 12.50
C GLN A 2 -17.22 21.19 13.47
N THR A 3 -18.19 20.68 14.15
CA THR A 3 -17.94 19.52 14.97
C THR A 3 -18.37 18.30 14.22
N THR A 4 -17.45 17.56 13.76
CA THR A 4 -17.78 16.21 13.37
C THR A 4 -18.19 15.46 14.62
N PRO A 5 -19.22 14.64 14.53
CA PRO A 5 -19.51 13.73 15.61
C PRO A 5 -18.21 13.03 15.99
N ARG A 6 -17.98 12.90 17.27
CA ARG A 6 -16.82 12.15 17.68
C ARG A 6 -16.96 10.77 17.09
N PRO A 7 -16.13 10.43 16.13
CA PRO A 7 -16.32 9.16 15.45
C PRO A 7 -15.93 7.99 16.34
N PRO A 8 -16.25 6.79 15.92
CA PRO A 8 -15.75 5.60 16.58
C PRO A 8 -14.23 5.61 16.78
N SER A 9 -13.52 6.54 16.10
CA SER A 9 -12.09 6.72 16.30
C SER A 9 -11.73 7.16 17.72
N ALA A 10 -12.71 7.54 18.55
CA ALA A 10 -12.45 7.75 19.97
C ALA A 10 -12.14 6.43 20.68
N THR A 11 -12.39 5.32 20.07
CA THR A 11 -12.06 3.99 20.58
C THR A 11 -11.00 3.34 19.71
N VAL A 12 -10.21 2.47 20.33
CA VAL A 12 -9.26 1.63 19.58
C VAL A 12 -10.05 0.54 18.88
N GLN A 13 -9.77 0.36 17.60
CA GLN A 13 -10.51 -0.59 16.78
C GLN A 13 -9.55 -1.59 16.15
N ALA A 14 -9.96 -2.85 16.10
CA ALA A 14 -9.25 -3.87 15.35
C ALA A 14 -10.02 -4.15 14.06
N VAL A 15 -9.31 -4.21 12.95
CA VAL A 15 -9.90 -4.56 11.67
C VAL A 15 -9.31 -5.90 11.23
N ARG A 16 -10.18 -6.85 10.95
CA ARG A 16 -9.76 -8.13 10.38
C ARG A 16 -10.02 -8.08 8.89
N PRO A 17 -9.00 -8.33 8.07
CA PRO A 17 -9.21 -8.30 6.62
C PRO A 17 -10.22 -9.37 6.25
N GLY A 18 -11.18 -8.99 5.44
CA GLY A 18 -12.16 -9.90 4.90
C GLY A 18 -11.65 -10.55 3.62
N HIS A 19 -12.50 -10.57 2.60
CA HIS A 19 -12.09 -11.09 1.31
C HIS A 19 -11.18 -10.09 0.60
N ALA A 20 -10.20 -10.63 -0.14
CA ALA A 20 -9.39 -9.81 -1.01
C ALA A 20 -10.28 -9.18 -2.09
N VAL A 21 -9.98 -7.94 -2.42
CA VAL A 21 -10.65 -7.24 -3.51
C VAL A 21 -9.65 -6.98 -4.63
N SER A 22 -10.15 -6.88 -5.85
CA SER A 22 -9.34 -6.51 -7.00
C SER A 22 -9.14 -5.00 -7.00
N THR A 23 -7.94 -4.58 -7.30
CA THR A 23 -7.62 -3.15 -7.43
C THR A 23 -7.27 -2.84 -8.87
N VAL A 24 -6.96 -1.57 -9.13
CA VAL A 24 -6.47 -1.17 -10.45
C VAL A 24 -5.15 -1.86 -10.79
N GLN A 25 -4.40 -2.31 -9.80
CA GLN A 25 -3.18 -3.10 -10.02
C GLN A 25 -3.47 -4.57 -10.29
N GLN A 26 -4.73 -4.99 -10.17
CA GLN A 26 -5.16 -6.38 -10.39
C GLN A 26 -4.49 -7.37 -9.46
N LEU A 27 -4.25 -6.96 -8.22
CA LEU A 27 -3.63 -7.80 -7.20
C LEU A 27 -4.62 -8.07 -6.07
N PRO A 28 -4.46 -9.18 -5.35
CA PRO A 28 -5.21 -9.38 -4.12
C PRO A 28 -4.88 -8.27 -3.12
N TYR A 29 -5.91 -7.59 -2.65
CA TYR A 29 -5.79 -6.41 -1.83
C TYR A 29 -6.71 -6.59 -0.63
N PHE A 30 -6.15 -6.58 0.55
CA PHE A 30 -6.93 -6.77 1.78
C PHE A 30 -7.06 -5.42 2.46
N ILE A 31 -8.29 -4.91 2.51
CA ILE A 31 -8.56 -3.60 3.11
C ILE A 31 -8.38 -3.70 4.63
N GLY A 32 -7.54 -2.84 5.16
CA GLY A 32 -7.30 -2.75 6.59
C GLY A 32 -7.88 -1.46 7.16
N VAL A 33 -7.00 -0.57 7.61
CA VAL A 33 -7.39 0.71 8.19
C VAL A 33 -7.63 1.71 7.08
N SER A 34 -8.81 2.35 7.07
CA SER A 34 -9.16 3.34 6.07
C SER A 34 -10.26 4.23 6.59
N GLY A 35 -10.61 5.27 5.84
CA GLY A 35 -11.75 6.10 6.16
C GLY A 35 -13.04 5.30 6.24
N GLN A 36 -13.21 4.32 5.36
CA GLN A 36 -14.42 3.51 5.31
C GLN A 36 -14.51 2.50 6.45
N THR A 37 -13.38 1.94 6.88
CA THR A 37 -13.42 0.92 7.91
C THR A 37 -13.43 1.47 9.32
N VAL A 38 -12.68 2.52 9.58
CA VAL A 38 -12.52 3.03 10.95
C VAL A 38 -12.69 4.55 11.05
N GLY A 39 -13.04 5.23 9.97
CA GLY A 39 -13.15 6.67 9.98
C GLY A 39 -11.83 7.40 10.03
N ALA A 40 -10.76 6.77 9.59
CA ALA A 40 -9.46 7.41 9.55
C ALA A 40 -9.47 8.61 8.61
N GLN A 41 -8.78 9.67 8.99
CA GLN A 41 -8.75 10.90 8.21
C GLN A 41 -7.38 11.17 7.60
N GLY A 42 -6.33 10.68 8.22
CA GLY A 42 -4.96 10.98 7.82
C GLY A 42 -4.13 9.81 7.39
N LEU A 43 -4.66 8.60 7.46
CA LEU A 43 -3.88 7.44 7.06
C LEU A 43 -4.76 6.29 6.60
N SER A 44 -4.13 5.38 5.87
CA SER A 44 -4.71 4.09 5.54
C SER A 44 -3.60 3.04 5.55
N MET A 45 -3.97 1.79 5.78
CA MET A 45 -3.02 0.69 5.80
C MET A 45 -3.71 -0.57 5.29
N HIS A 46 -3.11 -1.19 4.30
CA HIS A 46 -3.67 -2.34 3.63
C HIS A 46 -2.60 -3.40 3.42
N LEU A 47 -3.03 -4.63 3.18
CA LEU A 47 -2.14 -5.72 2.83
C LEU A 47 -2.29 -6.00 1.35
N VAL A 48 -1.16 -6.07 0.64
CA VAL A 48 -1.14 -6.39 -0.79
C VAL A 48 -0.32 -7.65 -0.98
N VAL A 49 -0.83 -8.58 -1.78
CA VAL A 49 -0.12 -9.80 -2.12
C VAL A 49 0.24 -9.76 -3.60
N ILE A 50 1.52 -9.87 -3.90
CA ILE A 50 2.01 -9.96 -5.28
C ILE A 50 2.50 -11.38 -5.47
N PRO A 51 1.82 -12.19 -6.29
CA PRO A 51 2.28 -13.56 -6.51
C PRO A 51 3.71 -13.61 -7.05
N PRO A 52 4.43 -14.72 -6.83
CA PRO A 52 5.79 -14.85 -7.34
C PRO A 52 5.86 -14.59 -8.84
N GLY A 53 6.84 -13.80 -9.26
CA GLY A 53 7.02 -13.44 -10.66
C GLY A 53 6.03 -12.42 -11.20
N ALA A 54 4.99 -12.08 -10.46
CA ALA A 54 4.01 -11.09 -10.88
C ALA A 54 4.47 -9.68 -10.52
N ARG A 55 3.76 -8.70 -11.04
CA ARG A 55 4.03 -7.30 -10.79
C ARG A 55 2.74 -6.52 -10.56
N ALA A 56 2.85 -5.47 -9.75
CA ALA A 56 1.81 -4.47 -9.67
C ALA A 56 1.89 -3.59 -10.91
N ALA A 57 0.75 -3.19 -11.45
CA ALA A 57 0.76 -2.23 -12.56
C ALA A 57 1.39 -0.92 -12.12
N PRO A 58 2.12 -0.22 -13.00
CA PRO A 58 2.69 1.08 -12.65
C PRO A 58 1.59 2.04 -12.22
N HIS A 59 1.86 2.79 -11.16
CA HIS A 59 0.89 3.75 -10.64
C HIS A 59 1.60 4.88 -9.90
N ILE A 60 0.82 5.88 -9.55
CA ILE A 60 1.31 7.07 -8.87
C ILE A 60 0.34 7.43 -7.76
N HIS A 61 0.85 7.83 -6.61
CA HIS A 61 0.03 8.33 -5.51
C HIS A 61 0.11 9.85 -5.51
N VAL A 62 -0.98 10.47 -5.98
CA VAL A 62 -1.00 11.92 -6.17
C VAL A 62 -1.18 12.59 -4.81
N GLY A 63 -0.18 13.40 -4.44
CA GLY A 63 -0.28 14.27 -3.28
C GLY A 63 -0.07 13.61 -1.93
N TYR A 64 0.33 12.33 -1.86
CA TYR A 64 0.59 11.71 -0.56
C TYR A 64 1.77 10.73 -0.61
N GLU A 65 2.35 10.54 0.55
CA GLU A 65 3.48 9.64 0.76
C GLU A 65 3.00 8.22 1.05
N THR A 66 3.82 7.24 0.76
CA THR A 66 3.53 5.85 1.08
C THR A 66 4.72 5.21 1.77
N ALA A 67 4.43 4.49 2.84
CA ALA A 67 5.41 3.64 3.50
C ALA A 67 4.99 2.19 3.35
N ILE A 68 5.95 1.33 3.06
CA ILE A 68 5.71 -0.09 2.85
C ILE A 68 6.64 -0.88 3.75
N TYR A 69 6.11 -1.90 4.39
CA TYR A 69 6.91 -2.87 5.11
C TYR A 69 6.77 -4.22 4.42
N VAL A 70 7.89 -4.84 4.05
CA VAL A 70 7.87 -6.11 3.34
C VAL A 70 7.78 -7.23 4.36
N LEU A 71 6.70 -7.99 4.32
CA LEU A 71 6.49 -9.10 5.24
C LEU A 71 7.19 -10.37 4.78
N GLN A 72 7.16 -10.65 3.49
CA GLN A 72 7.74 -11.87 2.93
C GLN A 72 8.27 -11.57 1.53
N GLY A 73 9.31 -12.29 1.15
CA GLY A 73 9.79 -12.29 -0.21
C GLY A 73 10.80 -11.21 -0.50
N ARG A 74 10.98 -10.99 -1.78
CA ARG A 74 11.94 -10.05 -2.31
C ARG A 74 11.29 -9.29 -3.45
N VAL A 75 11.37 -7.97 -3.40
CA VAL A 75 10.62 -7.09 -4.31
C VAL A 75 11.57 -6.11 -4.96
N GLU A 76 11.47 -5.98 -6.28
CA GLU A 76 12.10 -4.89 -7.01
C GLU A 76 11.05 -3.82 -7.24
N THR A 77 11.34 -2.59 -6.82
CA THR A 77 10.49 -1.44 -7.11
C THR A 77 11.19 -0.58 -8.14
N ARG A 78 10.60 -0.48 -9.31
CA ARG A 78 11.06 0.41 -10.36
C ARG A 78 10.32 1.73 -10.26
N TYR A 79 11.02 2.83 -10.43
CA TYR A 79 10.40 4.13 -10.19
C TYR A 79 11.03 5.23 -11.04
N GLY A 80 10.38 6.38 -10.99
CA GLY A 80 10.82 7.57 -11.70
C GLY A 80 10.33 7.60 -13.13
N ASP A 81 10.77 8.60 -13.86
CA ASP A 81 10.39 8.77 -15.26
C ASP A 81 10.87 7.58 -16.08
N GLY A 82 9.92 6.95 -16.78
CA GLY A 82 10.20 5.77 -17.57
C GLY A 82 10.53 4.54 -16.74
N LEU A 83 10.37 4.59 -15.41
CA LEU A 83 10.65 3.48 -14.51
C LEU A 83 12.08 2.95 -14.66
N THR A 84 13.03 3.85 -14.84
CA THR A 84 14.42 3.49 -15.14
C THR A 84 15.29 3.28 -13.91
N GLN A 85 14.79 3.70 -12.73
CA GLN A 85 15.49 3.49 -11.47
C GLN A 85 14.88 2.33 -10.73
N SER A 86 15.63 1.67 -9.88
CA SER A 86 15.08 0.58 -9.10
C SER A 86 15.77 0.43 -7.75
N VAL A 87 15.03 -0.15 -6.83
CA VAL A 87 15.53 -0.55 -5.52
C VAL A 87 14.96 -1.92 -5.19
N VAL A 88 15.75 -2.76 -4.55
CA VAL A 88 15.33 -4.08 -4.11
C VAL A 88 15.16 -4.07 -2.61
N SER A 89 14.04 -4.60 -2.14
CA SER A 89 13.74 -4.76 -0.73
C SER A 89 13.40 -6.21 -0.43
N GLU A 90 13.64 -6.62 0.82
CA GLU A 90 13.39 -7.98 1.28
C GLU A 90 12.57 -7.94 2.55
N ALA A 91 12.13 -9.11 2.99
CA ALA A 91 11.38 -9.23 4.24
C ALA A 91 12.11 -8.52 5.38
N GLY A 92 11.40 -7.68 6.10
CA GLY A 92 11.94 -6.85 7.17
C GLY A 92 12.38 -5.45 6.75
N ASP A 93 12.42 -5.16 5.46
CA ASP A 93 12.81 -3.84 4.98
C ASP A 93 11.62 -2.89 4.95
N PHE A 94 11.92 -1.61 5.14
CA PHE A 94 10.97 -0.52 4.96
C PHE A 94 11.27 0.18 3.64
N LEU A 95 10.23 0.57 2.94
CA LEU A 95 10.35 1.30 1.68
C LEU A 95 9.53 2.57 1.77
N PHE A 96 10.08 3.66 1.27
CA PHE A 96 9.37 4.94 1.22
C PHE A 96 9.16 5.34 -0.24
N VAL A 97 7.93 5.69 -0.58
CA VAL A 97 7.58 6.20 -1.90
C VAL A 97 7.11 7.63 -1.75
N PRO A 98 7.84 8.61 -2.33
CA PRO A 98 7.42 10.01 -2.29
C PRO A 98 6.11 10.23 -3.05
N PRO A 99 5.42 11.35 -2.79
CA PRO A 99 4.24 11.70 -3.59
C PRO A 99 4.61 11.88 -5.06
N ASP A 100 3.66 11.54 -5.92
CA ASP A 100 3.73 11.85 -7.36
C ASP A 100 4.87 11.16 -8.09
N VAL A 101 5.42 10.08 -7.54
CA VAL A 101 6.49 9.32 -8.19
C VAL A 101 5.88 8.05 -8.79
N PRO A 102 5.99 7.88 -10.12
CA PRO A 102 5.55 6.64 -10.74
C PRO A 102 6.37 5.46 -10.22
N HIS A 103 5.71 4.37 -9.90
CA HIS A 103 6.41 3.19 -9.40
C HIS A 103 5.67 1.91 -9.74
N GLU A 104 6.42 0.83 -9.76
CA GLU A 104 5.94 -0.51 -10.09
C GLU A 104 6.69 -1.50 -9.20
N ALA A 105 5.98 -2.43 -8.58
CA ALA A 105 6.59 -3.46 -7.75
C ALA A 105 6.56 -4.81 -8.46
N ILE A 106 7.67 -5.52 -8.43
CA ILE A 106 7.82 -6.84 -9.05
C ILE A 106 8.27 -7.81 -7.98
N ASN A 107 7.54 -8.92 -7.82
CA ASN A 107 7.94 -9.95 -6.87
C ASN A 107 9.02 -10.83 -7.52
N LEU A 108 10.23 -10.72 -6.99
CA LEU A 108 11.38 -11.49 -7.47
C LEU A 108 11.47 -12.88 -6.84
N SER A 109 10.59 -13.20 -5.90
CA SER A 109 10.62 -14.49 -5.21
C SER A 109 10.22 -15.63 -6.15
N ALA A 110 10.73 -16.79 -5.87
CA ALA A 110 10.39 -17.99 -6.64
C ALA A 110 9.04 -18.57 -6.23
#